data_1939a7c9cab674c06cd1699896797f48
#
_entry.id   1939a7c9cab674c06cd1699896797f48
#
_cell.length_a   1.000
_cell.length_b   1.000
_cell.length_c   1.000
_cell.angle_alpha   90.00
_cell.angle_beta   90.00
_cell.angle_gamma   90.00
#
_symmetry.space_group_name_H-M   'P 1'
#
loop_
_entity.id
_entity.type
_entity.pdbx_description
1 polymer ?
#
loop_
_entity_poly.entity_id
_entity_poly.type
_entity_poly.pdbx_seq_one_letter_code
_entity_poly.pdbx_strand_id
1 'polypeptide(L)'
;QGYAWDKFFSDIKFYGLDPYKRIAALQRGDVDAITLNACFSEREAKKGKDVLAGLKPINVKENKSTNCLTSTSLYPSWSFLVSPHLDTQTIVNIANALYAMQPTKDGERWTIASDFRSVDELFKTLKRGPYAYLNEWTAERVWKEHGNSILLLTILFFVFIWHYFRTRYLVTV
;
A
#
# COMPACT_ATOMS: atom_id res chain seq x y z
N GLN A 1 -8.73 3.34 -6.88
CA GLN A 1 -10.11 3.80 -6.75
C GLN A 1 -10.94 2.79 -5.96
N GLY A 2 -10.90 2.85 -4.60
CA GLY A 2 -11.99 2.43 -3.74
C GLY A 2 -12.39 0.96 -3.63
N TYR A 3 -11.79 0.05 -4.37
CA TYR A 3 -12.09 -1.37 -4.23
C TYR A 3 -11.34 -1.98 -3.06
N ALA A 4 -12.06 -2.61 -2.14
CA ALA A 4 -11.45 -3.46 -1.14
C ALA A 4 -10.83 -4.67 -1.87
N TRP A 5 -9.53 -4.93 -1.68
CA TRP A 5 -8.80 -5.98 -2.39
C TRP A 5 -9.40 -7.37 -2.18
N ASP A 6 -9.94 -7.61 -0.99
CA ASP A 6 -10.63 -8.83 -0.57
C ASP A 6 -12.01 -9.04 -1.22
N LYS A 7 -12.55 -7.99 -1.87
CA LYS A 7 -13.81 -8.03 -2.62
C LYS A 7 -13.62 -7.86 -4.13
N PHE A 8 -12.42 -7.44 -4.56
CA PHE A 8 -12.13 -7.22 -5.96
C PHE A 8 -11.73 -8.51 -6.67
N PHE A 9 -10.96 -9.37 -5.99
CA PHE A 9 -10.53 -10.66 -6.52
C PHE A 9 -11.46 -11.77 -6.00
N SER A 10 -11.85 -12.70 -6.88
CA SER A 10 -12.63 -13.88 -6.47
C SER A 10 -11.81 -14.83 -5.61
N ASP A 11 -10.52 -14.91 -5.85
CA ASP A 11 -9.57 -15.73 -5.10
C ASP A 11 -8.15 -15.15 -5.18
N ILE A 12 -7.34 -15.38 -4.15
CA ILE A 12 -5.93 -14.99 -4.09
C ILE A 12 -5.08 -16.19 -3.69
N LYS A 13 -4.25 -16.65 -4.61
CA LYS A 13 -3.37 -17.81 -4.41
C LYS A 13 -1.92 -17.40 -4.15
N PHE A 14 -1.30 -17.99 -3.17
CA PHE A 14 0.08 -17.75 -2.80
C PHE A 14 0.99 -18.88 -3.28
N TYR A 15 1.92 -18.56 -4.18
CA TYR A 15 2.89 -19.53 -4.75
C TYR A 15 4.29 -19.38 -4.15
N GLY A 16 4.42 -18.67 -3.02
CA GLY A 16 5.71 -18.39 -2.39
C GLY A 16 6.55 -17.36 -3.15
N LEU A 17 7.85 -17.38 -2.90
CA LEU A 17 8.79 -16.39 -3.46
C LEU A 17 9.25 -16.70 -4.89
N ASP A 18 9.03 -17.92 -5.38
CA ASP A 18 9.47 -18.35 -6.70
C ASP A 18 8.61 -17.72 -7.83
N PRO A 19 9.17 -16.81 -8.64
CA PRO A 19 8.43 -16.15 -9.71
C PRO A 19 8.04 -17.10 -10.84
N TYR A 20 8.82 -18.15 -11.08
CA TYR A 20 8.53 -19.10 -12.16
C TYR A 20 7.29 -19.94 -11.87
N LYS A 21 7.01 -20.27 -10.60
CA LYS A 21 5.76 -20.96 -10.21
C LYS A 21 4.54 -20.10 -10.51
N ARG A 22 4.64 -18.78 -10.29
CA ARG A 22 3.56 -17.83 -10.60
C ARG A 22 3.33 -17.73 -12.11
N ILE A 23 4.41 -17.62 -12.89
CA ILE A 23 4.32 -17.57 -14.36
C ILE A 23 3.71 -18.87 -14.90
N ALA A 24 4.16 -20.02 -14.44
CA ALA A 24 3.60 -21.31 -14.86
C ALA A 24 2.11 -21.45 -14.51
N ALA A 25 1.68 -20.94 -13.35
CA ALA A 25 0.27 -20.94 -12.95
C ALA A 25 -0.58 -20.07 -13.89
N LEU A 26 -0.09 -18.88 -14.27
CA LEU A 26 -0.78 -18.02 -15.22
C LEU A 26 -0.86 -18.67 -16.63
N GLN A 27 0.24 -19.27 -17.09
CA GLN A 27 0.28 -19.94 -18.40
C GLN A 27 -0.66 -21.17 -18.47
N ARG A 28 -0.87 -21.85 -17.36
CA ARG A 28 -1.84 -22.97 -17.28
C ARG A 28 -3.30 -22.50 -17.10
N GLY A 29 -3.53 -21.20 -16.84
CA GLY A 29 -4.87 -20.67 -16.54
C GLY A 29 -5.35 -20.95 -15.10
N ASP A 30 -4.44 -21.31 -14.19
CA ASP A 30 -4.78 -21.52 -12.78
C ASP A 30 -5.13 -20.19 -12.07
N VAL A 31 -4.68 -19.09 -12.64
CA VAL A 31 -4.93 -17.69 -12.22
C VAL A 31 -4.99 -16.78 -13.45
N ASP A 32 -5.74 -15.68 -13.36
CA ASP A 32 -5.92 -14.70 -14.44
C ASP A 32 -4.85 -13.61 -14.45
N ALA A 33 -4.19 -13.38 -13.31
CA ALA A 33 -3.14 -12.38 -13.14
C ALA A 33 -2.13 -12.80 -12.08
N ILE A 34 -0.89 -12.34 -12.23
CA ILE A 34 0.18 -12.55 -11.24
C ILE A 34 0.91 -11.25 -10.94
N THR A 35 1.61 -11.21 -9.83
CA THR A 35 2.58 -10.16 -9.50
C THR A 35 4.00 -10.67 -9.70
N LEU A 36 4.86 -9.85 -10.28
CA LEU A 36 6.30 -10.09 -10.41
C LEU A 36 7.06 -8.91 -9.81
N ASN A 37 8.28 -9.16 -9.35
CA ASN A 37 9.15 -8.08 -8.89
C ASN A 37 9.53 -7.18 -10.07
N ALA A 38 9.69 -5.89 -9.82
CA ALA A 38 10.18 -4.96 -10.83
C ALA A 38 11.48 -5.47 -11.45
N CYS A 39 11.64 -5.23 -12.75
CA CYS A 39 12.81 -5.65 -13.54
C CYS A 39 13.05 -7.16 -13.64
N PHE A 40 12.14 -8.01 -13.19
CA PHE A 40 12.33 -9.46 -13.28
C PHE A 40 12.37 -9.94 -14.74
N SER A 41 11.42 -9.51 -15.56
CA SER A 41 11.34 -9.87 -16.98
C SER A 41 12.55 -9.42 -17.77
N GLU A 42 13.00 -8.19 -17.53
CA GLU A 42 14.15 -7.62 -18.21
C GLU A 42 15.47 -8.31 -17.82
N ARG A 43 15.60 -8.74 -16.55
CA ARG A 43 16.74 -9.54 -16.12
C ARG A 43 16.77 -10.92 -16.79
N GLU A 44 15.62 -11.55 -16.88
CA GLU A 44 15.52 -12.86 -17.53
C GLU A 44 15.74 -12.76 -19.05
N ALA A 45 15.27 -11.68 -19.69
CA ALA A 45 15.53 -11.41 -21.09
C ALA A 45 17.03 -11.26 -21.39
N LYS A 46 17.80 -10.61 -20.51
CA LYS A 46 19.27 -10.56 -20.61
C LYS A 46 19.93 -11.92 -20.53
N LYS A 47 19.28 -12.90 -19.92
CA LYS A 47 19.73 -14.30 -19.85
C LYS A 47 19.20 -15.15 -21.04
N GLY A 48 18.57 -14.51 -22.02
CA GLY A 48 17.98 -15.18 -23.19
C GLY A 48 16.64 -15.87 -22.92
N LYS A 49 15.97 -15.52 -21.81
CA LYS A 49 14.67 -16.10 -21.42
C LYS A 49 13.56 -15.08 -21.60
N ASP A 50 12.67 -15.30 -22.55
CA ASP A 50 11.44 -14.52 -22.66
C ASP A 50 10.35 -15.09 -21.72
N VAL A 51 10.34 -14.60 -20.48
CA VAL A 51 9.38 -15.04 -19.47
C VAL A 51 8.00 -14.39 -19.62
N LEU A 52 7.88 -13.37 -20.49
CA LEU A 52 6.61 -12.70 -20.80
C LEU A 52 6.01 -13.19 -22.11
N ALA A 53 6.57 -14.20 -22.77
CA ALA A 53 6.00 -14.76 -23.99
C ALA A 53 4.51 -15.12 -23.80
N GLY A 54 3.64 -14.48 -24.59
CA GLY A 54 2.20 -14.63 -24.49
C GLY A 54 1.53 -13.95 -23.30
N LEU A 55 2.28 -13.20 -22.47
CA LEU A 55 1.76 -12.47 -21.32
C LEU A 55 1.75 -10.95 -21.59
N LYS A 56 0.78 -10.25 -21.02
CA LYS A 56 0.64 -8.80 -21.17
C LYS A 56 0.77 -8.10 -19.83
N PRO A 57 1.72 -7.17 -19.69
CA PRO A 57 1.78 -6.29 -18.50
C PRO A 57 0.53 -5.41 -18.42
N ILE A 58 -0.02 -5.27 -17.21
CA ILE A 58 -1.23 -4.46 -16.95
C ILE A 58 -0.79 -3.09 -16.42
N ASN A 59 -1.46 -2.01 -16.85
CA ASN A 59 -1.27 -0.65 -16.33
C ASN A 59 0.21 -0.22 -16.32
N VAL A 60 0.89 -0.41 -17.45
CA VAL A 60 2.32 -0.07 -17.58
C VAL A 60 2.54 1.41 -17.29
N LYS A 61 3.47 1.68 -16.40
CA LYS A 61 3.94 3.03 -16.05
C LYS A 61 5.38 3.21 -16.54
N GLU A 62 5.61 4.32 -17.18
CA GLU A 62 6.97 4.75 -17.49
C GLU A 62 7.68 5.18 -16.21
N ASN A 63 8.86 4.64 -15.99
CA ASN A 63 9.67 4.99 -14.85
C ASN A 63 11.05 5.48 -15.32
N LYS A 64 11.32 6.77 -15.10
CA LYS A 64 12.57 7.39 -15.54
C LYS A 64 13.81 6.89 -14.76
N SER A 65 13.62 6.28 -13.60
CA SER A 65 14.73 5.79 -12.76
C SER A 65 15.15 4.35 -13.09
N THR A 66 14.31 3.61 -13.81
CA THR A 66 14.60 2.23 -14.24
C THR A 66 14.10 2.03 -15.66
N ASN A 67 14.83 1.26 -16.46
CA ASN A 67 14.38 0.87 -17.81
C ASN A 67 13.47 -0.38 -17.75
N CYS A 68 12.69 -0.52 -16.69
CA CYS A 68 11.87 -1.71 -16.46
C CYS A 68 10.40 -1.37 -16.56
N LEU A 69 9.61 -2.30 -17.07
CA LEU A 69 8.15 -2.21 -17.06
C LEU A 69 7.63 -2.37 -15.61
N THR A 70 6.81 -1.44 -15.17
CA THR A 70 6.17 -1.50 -13.86
C THR A 70 4.68 -1.21 -13.97
N SER A 71 3.87 -1.88 -13.16
CA SER A 71 2.42 -1.64 -13.08
C SER A 71 2.04 -0.70 -11.93
N THR A 72 3.00 -0.42 -11.04
CA THR A 72 2.83 0.47 -9.88
C THR A 72 3.95 1.49 -9.83
N SER A 73 3.82 2.49 -8.97
CA SER A 73 4.96 3.29 -8.56
C SER A 73 6.04 2.41 -7.94
N LEU A 74 7.29 2.83 -8.04
CA LEU A 74 8.38 2.10 -7.37
C LEU A 74 8.35 2.42 -5.88
N TYR A 75 8.42 1.39 -5.09
CA TYR A 75 8.54 1.46 -3.63
C TYR A 75 9.87 0.88 -3.19
N PRO A 76 10.44 1.33 -2.06
CA PRO A 76 11.60 0.71 -1.46
C PRO A 76 11.40 -0.80 -1.31
N SER A 77 12.42 -1.57 -1.62
CA SER A 77 12.35 -3.03 -1.62
C SER A 77 13.10 -3.59 -0.39
N TRP A 78 14.14 -4.37 -0.62
CA TRP A 78 14.87 -5.02 0.46
C TRP A 78 15.61 -4.01 1.34
N SER A 79 15.41 -4.11 2.64
CA SER A 79 16.11 -3.30 3.64
C SER A 79 16.85 -4.20 4.60
N PHE A 80 18.09 -3.85 4.90
CA PHE A 80 18.84 -4.49 5.97
C PHE A 80 18.51 -3.77 7.28
N LEU A 81 18.01 -4.51 8.24
CA LEU A 81 17.62 -3.97 9.54
C LEU A 81 18.56 -4.50 10.63
N VAL A 82 18.88 -3.66 11.58
CA VAL A 82 19.67 -4.02 12.75
C VAL A 82 18.85 -3.91 14.02
N SER A 83 19.19 -4.71 15.03
CA SER A 83 18.55 -4.62 16.34
C SER A 83 18.82 -3.26 16.98
N PRO A 84 17.83 -2.61 17.65
CA PRO A 84 18.02 -1.36 18.37
C PRO A 84 18.97 -1.49 19.58
N HIS A 85 19.32 -2.70 19.99
CA HIS A 85 20.25 -2.98 21.10
C HIS A 85 21.72 -3.01 20.67
N LEU A 86 22.02 -2.94 19.36
CA LEU A 86 23.39 -2.87 18.88
C LEU A 86 24.00 -1.50 19.17
N ASP A 87 25.26 -1.50 19.57
CA ASP A 87 26.02 -0.27 19.73
C ASP A 87 26.28 0.41 18.38
N THR A 88 26.44 1.72 18.43
CA THR A 88 26.61 2.54 17.21
C THR A 88 27.82 2.13 16.38
N GLN A 89 28.93 1.73 17.03
CA GLN A 89 30.15 1.35 16.30
C GLN A 89 29.92 0.07 15.50
N THR A 90 29.23 -0.91 16.06
CA THR A 90 28.85 -2.14 15.35
C THR A 90 27.95 -1.83 14.17
N ILE A 91 26.97 -0.93 14.33
CA ILE A 91 26.07 -0.51 13.24
C ILE A 91 26.88 0.14 12.09
N VAL A 92 27.80 1.03 12.42
CA VAL A 92 28.68 1.69 11.42
C VAL A 92 29.55 0.67 10.69
N ASN A 93 30.11 -0.29 11.41
CA ASN A 93 30.94 -1.34 10.81
C ASN A 93 30.13 -2.22 9.84
N ILE A 94 28.91 -2.58 10.21
CA ILE A 94 27.99 -3.33 9.33
C ILE A 94 27.66 -2.51 8.07
N ALA A 95 27.29 -1.24 8.23
CA ALA A 95 26.97 -0.37 7.10
C ALA A 95 28.14 -0.22 6.13
N ASN A 96 29.37 0.00 6.66
CA ASN A 96 30.58 0.09 5.86
C ASN A 96 30.86 -1.22 5.11
N ALA A 97 30.69 -2.37 5.76
CA ALA A 97 30.85 -3.68 5.12
C ALA A 97 29.85 -3.86 3.96
N LEU A 98 28.58 -3.51 4.17
CA LEU A 98 27.55 -3.60 3.14
C LEU A 98 27.85 -2.69 1.93
N TYR A 99 28.28 -1.46 2.17
CA TYR A 99 28.59 -0.51 1.09
C TYR A 99 29.88 -0.90 0.33
N ALA A 100 30.82 -1.56 0.99
CA ALA A 100 32.03 -2.07 0.38
C ALA A 100 31.82 -3.34 -0.46
N MET A 101 30.67 -4.00 -0.36
CA MET A 101 30.37 -5.19 -1.15
C MET A 101 30.31 -4.85 -2.65
N GLN A 102 30.96 -5.69 -3.45
CA GLN A 102 30.86 -5.56 -4.91
C GLN A 102 29.44 -5.87 -5.37
N PRO A 103 28.99 -5.20 -6.47
CA PRO A 103 27.70 -5.52 -7.07
C PRO A 103 27.60 -7.00 -7.42
N THR A 104 26.40 -7.54 -7.29
CA THR A 104 26.10 -8.91 -7.75
C THR A 104 26.26 -9.02 -9.27
N LYS A 105 26.22 -10.23 -9.82
CA LYS A 105 26.23 -10.46 -11.29
C LYS A 105 25.06 -9.75 -12.00
N ASP A 106 23.98 -9.50 -11.30
CA ASP A 106 22.79 -8.79 -11.82
C ASP A 106 22.89 -7.26 -11.60
N GLY A 107 24.02 -6.76 -11.05
CA GLY A 107 24.27 -5.33 -10.79
C GLY A 107 23.64 -4.80 -9.51
N GLU A 108 23.07 -5.65 -8.67
CA GLU A 108 22.48 -5.28 -7.39
C GLU A 108 23.58 -4.95 -6.37
N ARG A 109 23.40 -3.89 -5.61
CA ARG A 109 24.32 -3.45 -4.54
C ARG A 109 23.57 -2.80 -3.40
N TRP A 110 24.17 -2.82 -2.23
CA TRP A 110 23.67 -2.08 -1.09
C TRP A 110 23.94 -0.57 -1.27
N THR A 111 23.01 0.24 -0.86
CA THR A 111 23.08 1.71 -0.93
C THR A 111 22.38 2.30 0.29
N ILE A 112 22.43 3.62 0.40
CA ILE A 112 21.73 4.35 1.46
C ILE A 112 20.24 3.98 1.41
N ALA A 113 19.64 3.82 2.58
CA ALA A 113 18.21 3.49 2.71
C ALA A 113 17.35 4.49 1.94
N SER A 114 16.43 3.98 1.16
CA SER A 114 15.47 4.80 0.44
C SER A 114 14.47 5.43 1.40
N ASP A 115 13.89 6.56 0.98
CA ASP A 115 12.80 7.20 1.70
C ASP A 115 11.53 6.32 1.65
N PHE A 116 10.98 6.00 2.80
CA PHE A 116 9.77 5.19 2.96
C PHE A 116 8.49 6.01 3.01
N ARG A 117 8.53 7.34 2.85
CA ARG A 117 7.33 8.19 2.88
C ARG A 117 6.26 7.75 1.89
N SER A 118 6.67 7.34 0.70
CA SER A 118 5.73 6.83 -0.32
C SER A 118 5.00 5.55 0.13
N VAL A 119 5.64 4.70 0.91
CA VAL A 119 5.03 3.51 1.50
C VAL A 119 4.07 3.91 2.62
N ASP A 120 4.47 4.86 3.45
CA ASP A 120 3.64 5.38 4.55
C ASP A 120 2.37 6.04 4.00
N GLU A 121 2.48 6.89 2.98
CA GLU A 121 1.36 7.50 2.29
C GLU A 121 0.43 6.46 1.64
N LEU A 122 1.00 5.39 1.06
CA LEU A 122 0.22 4.28 0.51
C LEU A 122 -0.60 3.59 1.60
N PHE A 123 0.02 3.22 2.72
CA PHE A 123 -0.67 2.60 3.85
C PHE A 123 -1.76 3.50 4.42
N LYS A 124 -1.50 4.80 4.54
CA LYS A 124 -2.47 5.79 5.00
C LYS A 124 -3.65 5.92 4.04
N THR A 125 -3.38 5.99 2.73
CA THR A 125 -4.42 6.07 1.70
C THR A 125 -5.28 4.82 1.66
N LEU A 126 -4.66 3.64 1.78
CA LEU A 126 -5.36 2.36 1.83
C LEU A 126 -5.97 2.06 3.19
N LYS A 127 -5.66 2.85 4.22
CA LYS A 127 -6.07 2.64 5.61
C LYS A 127 -5.71 1.22 6.09
N ARG A 128 -4.47 0.80 5.87
CA ARG A 128 -3.97 -0.55 6.17
C ARG A 128 -2.72 -0.48 7.06
N GLY A 129 -2.31 -1.65 7.59
CA GLY A 129 -1.15 -1.74 8.46
C GLY A 129 -1.25 -0.80 9.66
N PRO A 130 -0.26 0.08 9.90
CA PRO A 130 -0.28 1.05 11.00
C PRO A 130 -1.49 2.00 10.99
N TYR A 131 -2.13 2.16 9.82
CA TYR A 131 -3.28 3.06 9.61
C TYR A 131 -4.63 2.34 9.52
N ALA A 132 -4.71 1.06 9.90
CA ALA A 132 -5.96 0.29 9.88
C ALA A 132 -7.05 0.93 10.76
N TYR A 133 -6.66 1.57 11.86
CA TYR A 133 -7.56 2.31 12.75
C TYR A 133 -8.34 3.43 12.04
N LEU A 134 -7.88 3.92 10.89
CA LEU A 134 -8.60 4.90 10.08
C LEU A 134 -9.87 4.34 9.43
N ASN A 135 -10.09 3.04 9.46
CA ASN A 135 -11.35 2.41 9.05
C ASN A 135 -12.38 2.33 10.17
N GLU A 136 -11.96 2.53 11.42
CA GLU A 136 -12.84 2.40 12.57
C GLU A 136 -13.60 3.71 12.80
N TRP A 137 -14.92 3.60 12.96
CA TRP A 137 -15.77 4.71 13.34
C TRP A 137 -15.79 4.82 14.87
N THR A 138 -14.93 5.69 15.41
CA THR A 138 -14.96 6.00 16.84
C THR A 138 -15.78 7.25 17.09
N ALA A 139 -16.43 7.35 18.26
CA ALA A 139 -17.20 8.52 18.63
C ALA A 139 -16.36 9.80 18.61
N GLU A 140 -15.09 9.72 19.03
CA GLU A 140 -14.13 10.82 18.99
C GLU A 140 -13.88 11.31 17.56
N ARG A 141 -13.72 10.39 16.61
CA ARG A 141 -13.49 10.73 15.21
C ARG A 141 -14.72 11.35 14.58
N VAL A 142 -15.90 10.78 14.80
CA VAL A 142 -17.17 11.34 14.34
C VAL A 142 -17.33 12.76 14.85
N TRP A 143 -17.02 12.99 16.14
CA TRP A 143 -17.08 14.33 16.73
C TRP A 143 -16.06 15.28 16.10
N LYS A 144 -14.82 14.84 15.86
CA LYS A 144 -13.77 15.66 15.27
C LYS A 144 -14.06 16.03 13.80
N GLU A 145 -14.62 15.11 13.02
CA GLU A 145 -14.93 15.34 11.59
C GLU A 145 -16.28 16.05 11.39
N HIS A 146 -17.27 15.79 12.23
CA HIS A 146 -18.66 16.26 12.05
C HIS A 146 -19.23 17.01 13.26
N GLY A 147 -18.45 17.34 14.26
CA GLY A 147 -18.91 17.95 15.51
C GLY A 147 -19.73 19.21 15.30
N ASN A 148 -19.32 20.11 14.40
CA ASN A 148 -20.06 21.33 14.08
C ASN A 148 -21.43 21.03 13.44
N SER A 149 -21.48 20.02 12.56
CA SER A 149 -22.76 19.61 11.93
C SER A 149 -23.69 18.95 12.91
N ILE A 150 -23.14 18.12 13.82
CA ILE A 150 -23.90 17.46 14.90
C ILE A 150 -24.48 18.52 15.84
N LEU A 151 -23.67 19.51 16.24
CA LEU A 151 -24.09 20.59 17.11
C LEU A 151 -25.25 21.40 16.46
N LEU A 152 -25.09 21.77 15.20
CA LEU A 152 -26.09 22.52 14.45
C LEU A 152 -27.41 21.74 14.33
N LEU A 153 -27.36 20.46 13.99
CA LEU A 153 -28.52 19.58 13.94
C LEU A 153 -29.21 19.45 15.30
N THR A 154 -28.43 19.35 16.36
CA THR A 154 -28.94 19.28 17.73
C THR A 154 -29.69 20.57 18.12
N ILE A 155 -29.11 21.74 17.81
CA ILE A 155 -29.75 23.03 18.06
C ILE A 155 -31.06 23.14 17.28
N LEU A 156 -31.05 22.81 15.98
CA LEU A 156 -32.25 22.84 15.15
C LEU A 156 -33.33 21.90 15.67
N PHE A 157 -32.96 20.72 16.16
CA PHE A 157 -33.88 19.76 16.76
C PHE A 157 -34.55 20.33 18.01
N PHE A 158 -33.79 20.98 18.90
CA PHE A 158 -34.38 21.62 20.10
C PHE A 158 -35.27 22.81 19.76
N VAL A 159 -34.89 23.64 18.79
CA VAL A 159 -35.72 24.74 18.29
C VAL A 159 -37.03 24.22 17.74
N PHE A 160 -36.97 23.12 16.95
CA PHE A 160 -38.18 22.50 16.41
C PHE A 160 -39.10 21.95 17.50
N ILE A 161 -38.55 21.27 18.50
CA ILE A 161 -39.28 20.76 19.64
C ILE A 161 -39.94 21.91 20.39
N TRP A 162 -39.17 22.98 20.70
CA TRP A 162 -39.68 24.14 21.38
C TRP A 162 -40.82 24.81 20.62
N HIS A 163 -40.67 24.96 19.30
CA HIS A 163 -41.71 25.54 18.43
C HIS A 163 -42.97 24.65 18.42
N TYR A 164 -42.78 23.32 18.35
CA TYR A 164 -43.90 22.36 18.38
C TYR A 164 -44.69 22.46 19.70
N PHE A 165 -44.03 22.49 20.82
CA PHE A 165 -44.72 22.60 22.11
C PHE A 165 -45.40 24.00 22.29
N ARG A 166 -44.77 25.06 21.82
CA ARG A 166 -45.34 26.41 21.87
C ARG A 166 -46.60 26.49 21.01
N THR A 167 -46.62 25.96 19.81
CA THR A 167 -47.81 25.96 18.95
C THR A 167 -48.92 25.10 19.53
N ARG A 168 -48.59 23.94 20.10
CA ARG A 168 -49.59 23.11 20.81
C ARG A 168 -50.21 23.84 21.99
N TYR A 169 -49.39 24.51 22.82
CA TYR A 169 -49.87 25.28 23.95
C TYR A 169 -50.82 26.42 23.55
N LEU A 170 -50.53 27.13 22.45
CA LEU A 170 -51.34 28.22 21.93
C LEU A 170 -52.67 27.78 21.29
N VAL A 171 -52.78 26.53 20.86
CA VAL A 171 -54.00 25.97 20.25
C VAL A 171 -54.91 25.33 21.29
N THR A 172 -54.43 25.02 22.50
CA THR A 172 -55.19 24.38 23.58
C THR A 172 -55.73 25.39 24.64
N VAL A 173 -55.38 26.66 24.52
CA VAL A 173 -55.95 27.77 25.29
C VAL A 173 -56.97 28.54 24.43
#